data_39062397d2e1dbe69f2d73865d657c85
#
_entry.id   39062397d2e1dbe69f2d73865d657c85
#
_cell.length_a   1.000
_cell.length_b   1.000
_cell.length_c   1.000
_cell.angle_alpha   90.00
_cell.angle_beta   90.00
_cell.angle_gamma   90.00
#
_symmetry.space_group_name_H-M   'P 1'
#
loop_
_entity.id
_entity.type
_entity.pdbx_description
1 polymer ?
#
loop_
_entity_poly.entity_id
_entity_poly.type
_entity_poly.pdbx_seq_one_letter_code
_entity_poly.pdbx_strand_id
1 'polypeptide(L)'
;MQELYKELLKDVKGVTLHEQPADPRYDSNFWLCAATLDPAVRIKGQENAYKEVIKTAVGGAAGVIKAVDSATTDCQPNENVEALRVFMLGKKVECRPVWKPMHKQPVYKDAPAYVNGVSESIFKVGFCLPAGPYVSDDDVRYIVECIKEAIV
;
A
#
# COMPACT_ATOMS: atom_id res chain seq x y z
N MET A 1 -0.44 17.94 3.83
CA MET A 1 -0.77 16.67 3.12
C MET A 1 -1.24 15.58 4.09
N GLN A 2 -0.43 15.11 5.05
CA GLN A 2 -0.86 14.05 5.97
C GLN A 2 -2.12 14.42 6.76
N GLU A 3 -2.21 15.63 7.29
CA GLU A 3 -3.41 16.12 7.98
C GLU A 3 -4.65 16.14 7.07
N LEU A 4 -4.47 16.46 5.79
CA LEU A 4 -5.57 16.43 4.83
C LEU A 4 -6.03 14.98 4.54
N TYR A 5 -5.10 14.03 4.37
CA TYR A 5 -5.47 12.62 4.30
C TYR A 5 -6.21 12.15 5.56
N LYS A 6 -5.74 12.54 6.74
CA LYS A 6 -6.37 12.22 8.02
C LYS A 6 -7.81 12.73 8.07
N GLU A 7 -8.02 14.00 7.70
CA GLU A 7 -9.35 14.59 7.67
C GLU A 7 -10.29 13.88 6.70
N LEU A 8 -9.83 13.62 5.47
CA LEU A 8 -10.64 13.06 4.41
C LEU A 8 -10.92 11.55 4.57
N LEU A 9 -10.00 10.80 5.21
CA LEU A 9 -10.11 9.37 5.41
C LEU A 9 -10.82 8.98 6.70
N LYS A 10 -11.03 9.90 7.64
CA LYS A 10 -11.62 9.62 8.98
C LYS A 10 -12.96 8.90 8.91
N ASP A 11 -13.77 9.19 7.90
CA ASP A 11 -15.12 8.64 7.71
C ASP A 11 -15.14 7.48 6.67
N VAL A 12 -13.99 7.08 6.13
CA VAL A 12 -13.88 5.98 5.19
C VAL A 12 -13.72 4.67 5.96
N LYS A 13 -14.82 3.92 6.06
CA LYS A 13 -14.84 2.66 6.81
C LYS A 13 -13.80 1.67 6.28
N GLY A 14 -13.05 1.10 7.20
CA GLY A 14 -12.06 0.07 6.91
C GLY A 14 -10.73 0.58 6.36
N VAL A 15 -10.53 1.89 6.27
CA VAL A 15 -9.23 2.51 5.98
C VAL A 15 -8.74 3.22 7.24
N THR A 16 -7.54 2.89 7.69
CA THR A 16 -6.92 3.53 8.86
C THR A 16 -5.59 4.14 8.45
N LEU A 17 -5.47 5.46 8.55
CA LEU A 17 -4.21 6.17 8.36
C LEU A 17 -3.33 6.00 9.60
N HIS A 18 -2.05 5.69 9.38
CA HIS A 18 -1.07 5.62 10.47
C HIS A 18 -0.44 6.98 10.71
N GLU A 19 -0.61 7.45 11.94
CA GLU A 19 -0.03 8.71 12.39
C GLU A 19 1.30 8.45 13.11
N GLN A 20 2.17 9.47 13.12
CA GLN A 20 3.35 9.38 13.97
C GLN A 20 2.94 9.43 15.45
N PRO A 21 3.69 8.77 16.34
CA PRO A 21 3.44 8.87 17.77
C PRO A 21 3.46 10.32 18.26
N ALA A 22 2.54 10.68 19.17
CA ALA A 22 2.49 12.00 19.80
C ALA A 22 3.60 12.22 20.84
N ASP A 23 4.71 11.52 20.73
CA ASP A 23 5.85 11.60 21.62
C ASP A 23 6.88 12.58 21.03
N PRO A 24 7.26 13.66 21.73
CA PRO A 24 8.17 14.69 21.21
C PRO A 24 9.60 14.19 20.91
N ARG A 25 9.92 12.96 21.27
CA ARG A 25 11.19 12.31 20.91
C ARG A 25 11.21 11.82 19.45
N TYR A 26 10.07 11.78 18.78
CA TYR A 26 9.94 11.36 17.39
C TYR A 26 9.54 12.55 16.52
N ASP A 27 10.26 12.72 15.42
CA ASP A 27 9.96 13.74 14.43
C ASP A 27 10.01 13.09 13.04
N SER A 28 8.88 13.08 12.36
CA SER A 28 8.75 12.45 11.04
C SER A 28 9.11 13.43 9.94
N ASN A 29 9.85 12.96 8.95
CA ASN A 29 10.04 13.71 7.70
C ASN A 29 8.84 13.61 6.75
N PHE A 30 7.76 12.91 7.14
CA PHE A 30 6.55 12.69 6.35
C PHE A 30 6.81 12.18 4.93
N TRP A 31 7.83 11.33 4.79
CA TRP A 31 8.19 10.77 3.49
C TRP A 31 7.04 10.02 2.81
N LEU A 32 6.26 9.27 3.58
CA LEU A 32 5.12 8.50 3.08
C LEU A 32 3.91 8.65 4.00
N CYS A 33 2.72 8.57 3.41
CA CYS A 33 1.48 8.38 4.14
C CYS A 33 1.12 6.89 4.09
N ALA A 34 1.29 6.19 5.21
CA ALA A 34 0.96 4.78 5.32
C ALA A 34 -0.45 4.60 5.88
N ALA A 35 -1.19 3.67 5.31
CA ALA A 35 -2.53 3.31 5.76
C ALA A 35 -2.68 1.78 5.78
N THR A 36 -3.67 1.29 6.51
CA THR A 36 -4.09 -0.11 6.48
C THR A 36 -5.53 -0.23 6.02
N LEU A 37 -5.81 -1.32 5.32
CA LEU A 37 -7.14 -1.71 4.85
C LEU A 37 -7.62 -2.90 5.68
N ASP A 38 -8.80 -2.76 6.29
CA ASP A 38 -9.42 -3.86 7.02
C ASP A 38 -9.63 -5.07 6.07
N PRO A 39 -9.20 -6.29 6.46
CA PRO A 39 -9.40 -7.48 5.64
C PRO A 39 -10.84 -7.75 5.24
N ALA A 40 -11.81 -7.26 6.00
CA ALA A 40 -13.23 -7.43 5.70
C ALA A 40 -13.75 -6.49 4.60
N VAL A 41 -12.99 -5.44 4.26
CA VAL A 41 -13.38 -4.50 3.20
C VAL A 41 -13.28 -5.16 1.83
N ARG A 42 -14.35 -5.04 1.07
CA ARG A 42 -14.40 -5.55 -0.31
C ARG A 42 -14.02 -4.44 -1.27
N ILE A 43 -13.20 -4.79 -2.25
CA ILE A 43 -12.71 -3.86 -3.27
C ILE A 43 -13.17 -4.34 -4.66
N LYS A 44 -13.55 -3.42 -5.50
CA LYS A 44 -13.90 -3.72 -6.91
C LYS A 44 -12.78 -4.49 -7.61
N GLY A 45 -13.13 -5.59 -8.26
CA GLY A 45 -12.17 -6.44 -8.96
C GLY A 45 -11.34 -7.38 -8.06
N GLN A 46 -11.65 -7.46 -6.76
CA GLN A 46 -10.91 -8.30 -5.80
C GLN A 46 -10.88 -9.78 -6.21
N GLU A 47 -11.93 -10.26 -6.86
CA GLU A 47 -12.00 -11.63 -7.37
C GLU A 47 -10.94 -11.95 -8.44
N ASN A 48 -10.33 -10.91 -9.03
CA ASN A 48 -9.25 -11.03 -10.03
C ASN A 48 -7.87 -10.73 -9.45
N ALA A 49 -7.78 -10.39 -8.15
CA ALA A 49 -6.50 -10.15 -7.50
C ALA A 49 -5.56 -11.35 -7.71
N TYR A 50 -4.33 -11.06 -8.10
CA TYR A 50 -3.29 -12.07 -8.41
C TYR A 50 -3.55 -12.98 -9.62
N LYS A 51 -4.69 -12.89 -10.31
CA LYS A 51 -4.95 -13.68 -11.54
C LYS A 51 -4.27 -13.10 -12.77
N GLU A 52 -4.05 -11.78 -12.78
CA GLU A 52 -3.36 -11.07 -13.86
C GLU A 52 -2.04 -10.50 -13.39
N VAL A 53 -0.97 -10.78 -14.12
CA VAL A 53 0.33 -10.16 -13.89
C VAL A 53 0.32 -8.77 -14.49
N ILE A 54 0.10 -7.74 -13.65
CA ILE A 54 0.17 -6.36 -14.12
C ILE A 54 1.63 -5.95 -14.22
N LYS A 55 2.08 -5.77 -15.46
CA LYS A 55 3.42 -5.26 -15.76
C LYS A 55 3.47 -3.77 -15.46
N THR A 56 4.02 -3.38 -14.32
CA THR A 56 4.36 -1.98 -14.06
C THR A 56 5.73 -1.67 -14.65
N ALA A 57 5.80 -0.70 -15.53
CA ALA A 57 7.08 -0.16 -15.99
C ALA A 57 7.72 0.63 -14.83
N VAL A 58 8.87 0.19 -14.36
CA VAL A 58 9.67 0.94 -13.40
C VAL A 58 10.64 1.83 -14.18
N GLY A 59 10.45 3.16 -14.05
CA GLY A 59 11.42 4.17 -14.44
C GLY A 59 11.84 4.16 -15.90
N GLY A 60 11.14 4.88 -16.77
CA GLY A 60 11.64 5.51 -18.02
C GLY A 60 12.41 4.68 -19.05
N ALA A 61 12.81 3.48 -18.77
CA ALA A 61 13.44 2.56 -19.70
C ALA A 61 12.49 1.38 -19.93
N ALA A 62 12.24 1.05 -21.18
CA ALA A 62 11.42 -0.07 -21.62
C ALA A 62 12.05 -1.42 -21.24
N GLY A 63 12.16 -1.70 -19.97
CA GLY A 63 12.56 -2.98 -19.42
C GLY A 63 11.33 -3.68 -18.85
N VAL A 64 10.83 -4.72 -19.51
CA VAL A 64 9.85 -5.64 -18.94
C VAL A 64 10.56 -6.39 -17.82
N ILE A 65 10.49 -5.87 -16.60
CA ILE A 65 10.79 -6.69 -15.44
C ILE A 65 9.64 -7.69 -15.40
N LYS A 66 9.93 -8.96 -15.69
CA LYS A 66 8.99 -10.04 -15.36
C LYS A 66 8.65 -9.84 -13.89
N ALA A 67 7.37 -9.60 -13.59
CA ALA A 67 6.93 -9.68 -12.22
C ALA A 67 7.44 -11.02 -11.69
N VAL A 68 8.25 -10.99 -10.64
CA VAL A 68 8.63 -12.20 -9.94
C VAL A 68 7.30 -12.86 -9.61
N ASP A 69 7.13 -14.09 -10.04
CA ASP A 69 5.90 -14.84 -9.84
C ASP A 69 5.54 -14.78 -8.35
N SER A 70 4.59 -13.93 -8.03
CA SER A 70 4.20 -13.68 -6.63
C SER A 70 3.60 -14.94 -6.01
N ALA A 71 3.17 -15.90 -6.85
CA ALA A 71 2.67 -17.20 -6.42
C ALA A 71 3.75 -18.06 -5.73
N THR A 72 5.03 -17.73 -5.91
CA THR A 72 6.14 -18.48 -5.27
C THR A 72 6.53 -17.90 -3.89
N THR A 73 5.93 -16.81 -3.45
CA THR A 73 6.27 -16.18 -2.18
C THR A 73 5.24 -16.49 -1.10
N ASP A 74 5.70 -16.94 0.06
CA ASP A 74 4.89 -17.30 1.22
C ASP A 74 4.27 -16.09 1.97
N CYS A 75 4.55 -14.87 1.53
CA CYS A 75 4.08 -13.64 2.15
C CYS A 75 3.74 -12.60 1.08
N GLN A 76 2.46 -12.27 0.99
CA GLN A 76 1.91 -11.28 0.03
C GLN A 76 0.89 -10.39 0.74
N PRO A 77 0.60 -9.19 0.21
CA PRO A 77 -0.56 -8.42 0.61
C PRO A 77 -1.86 -9.22 0.45
N ASN A 78 -2.89 -8.86 1.21
CA ASN A 78 -4.20 -9.45 1.02
C ASN A 78 -4.80 -9.08 -0.35
N GLU A 79 -5.72 -9.89 -0.85
CA GLU A 79 -6.37 -9.67 -2.15
C GLU A 79 -7.05 -8.31 -2.27
N ASN A 80 -7.62 -7.79 -1.17
CA ASN A 80 -8.24 -6.47 -1.17
C ASN A 80 -7.21 -5.34 -1.32
N VAL A 81 -6.02 -5.46 -0.72
CA VAL A 81 -4.93 -4.48 -0.89
C VAL A 81 -4.40 -4.51 -2.32
N GLU A 82 -4.23 -5.71 -2.90
CA GLU A 82 -3.80 -5.84 -4.29
C GLU A 82 -4.86 -5.30 -5.25
N ALA A 83 -6.14 -5.60 -5.02
CA ALA A 83 -7.24 -5.05 -5.83
C ALA A 83 -7.29 -3.52 -5.74
N LEU A 84 -7.11 -2.94 -4.54
CA LEU A 84 -7.04 -1.50 -4.37
C LEU A 84 -5.87 -0.91 -5.18
N ARG A 85 -4.69 -1.52 -5.10
CA ARG A 85 -3.51 -1.09 -5.89
C ARG A 85 -3.80 -1.07 -7.38
N VAL A 86 -4.42 -2.14 -7.90
CA VAL A 86 -4.77 -2.27 -9.32
C VAL A 86 -5.82 -1.24 -9.73
N PHE A 87 -6.87 -1.07 -8.92
CA PHE A 87 -7.92 -0.08 -9.15
C PHE A 87 -7.34 1.35 -9.21
N MET A 88 -6.51 1.70 -8.22
CA MET A 88 -5.86 3.01 -8.16
C MET A 88 -4.94 3.25 -9.36
N LEU A 89 -4.19 2.23 -9.79
CA LEU A 89 -3.35 2.32 -11.00
C LEU A 89 -4.19 2.62 -12.24
N GLY A 90 -5.36 2.02 -12.38
CA GLY A 90 -6.34 2.33 -13.44
C GLY A 90 -6.83 3.78 -13.41
N LYS A 91 -6.82 4.42 -12.25
CA LYS A 91 -7.11 5.84 -12.05
C LYS A 91 -5.86 6.74 -12.16
N LYS A 92 -4.71 6.20 -12.60
CA LYS A 92 -3.41 6.88 -12.69
C LYS A 92 -2.86 7.34 -11.32
N VAL A 93 -3.25 6.67 -10.26
CA VAL A 93 -2.75 6.87 -8.90
C VAL A 93 -1.86 5.69 -8.52
N GLU A 94 -0.59 5.94 -8.22
CA GLU A 94 0.33 4.90 -7.80
C GLU A 94 0.27 4.71 -6.28
N CYS A 95 -0.44 3.69 -5.83
CA CYS A 95 -0.37 3.17 -4.46
C CYS A 95 0.50 1.92 -4.44
N ARG A 96 1.24 1.71 -3.35
CA ARG A 96 2.09 0.53 -3.18
C ARG A 96 1.80 -0.13 -1.85
N PRO A 97 1.88 -1.47 -1.74
CA PRO A 97 1.92 -2.11 -0.44
C PRO A 97 3.08 -1.54 0.39
N VAL A 98 2.97 -1.57 1.70
CA VAL A 98 4.11 -1.32 2.58
C VAL A 98 5.21 -2.36 2.33
N TRP A 99 6.43 -2.15 2.87
CA TRP A 99 7.55 -3.03 2.56
C TRP A 99 7.35 -4.45 3.07
N LYS A 100 7.69 -5.40 2.19
CA LYS A 100 7.79 -6.80 2.56
C LYS A 100 8.83 -6.96 3.68
N PRO A 101 8.50 -7.66 4.78
CA PRO A 101 9.43 -7.86 5.88
C PRO A 101 10.76 -8.45 5.41
N MET A 102 11.88 -7.97 5.98
CA MET A 102 13.23 -8.35 5.54
C MET A 102 13.45 -9.86 5.57
N HIS A 103 13.03 -10.53 6.64
CA HIS A 103 13.16 -11.99 6.80
C HIS A 103 12.32 -12.79 5.78
N LYS A 104 11.39 -12.15 5.08
CA LYS A 104 10.60 -12.76 3.98
C LYS A 104 11.15 -12.44 2.59
N GLN A 105 12.21 -11.68 2.51
CA GLN A 105 12.87 -11.41 1.24
C GLN A 105 13.89 -12.52 0.93
N PRO A 106 13.94 -13.04 -0.32
CA PRO A 106 14.79 -14.19 -0.67
C PRO A 106 16.26 -14.00 -0.31
N VAL A 107 16.77 -12.76 -0.40
CA VAL A 107 18.17 -12.43 -0.11
C VAL A 107 18.53 -12.58 1.38
N TYR A 108 17.55 -12.53 2.28
CA TYR A 108 17.75 -12.63 3.73
C TYR A 108 17.19 -13.90 4.35
N LYS A 109 16.78 -14.88 3.55
CA LYS A 109 16.12 -16.12 4.01
C LYS A 109 16.93 -16.89 5.07
N ASP A 110 18.27 -16.83 4.98
CA ASP A 110 19.19 -17.54 5.87
C ASP A 110 19.81 -16.60 6.95
N ALA A 111 19.38 -15.34 7.01
CA ALA A 111 19.86 -14.38 8.00
C ALA A 111 19.17 -14.60 9.35
N PRO A 112 19.88 -14.35 10.48
CA PRO A 112 19.27 -14.37 11.81
C PRO A 112 18.09 -13.39 11.87
N ALA A 113 16.95 -13.85 12.42
CA ALA A 113 15.77 -13.03 12.54
C ALA A 113 15.08 -13.20 13.89
N TYR A 114 14.66 -12.08 14.49
CA TYR A 114 13.84 -12.05 15.71
C TYR A 114 12.46 -11.54 15.35
N VAL A 115 11.53 -12.45 15.13
CA VAL A 115 10.21 -12.13 14.57
C VAL A 115 9.08 -12.53 15.51
N ASN A 116 8.03 -11.72 15.54
CA ASN A 116 6.81 -11.98 16.30
C ASN A 116 5.54 -11.91 15.45
N GLY A 117 5.68 -11.85 14.11
CA GLY A 117 4.56 -11.79 13.15
C GLY A 117 3.96 -10.41 12.90
N VAL A 118 4.31 -9.38 13.67
CA VAL A 118 3.73 -8.04 13.55
C VAL A 118 4.02 -7.43 12.17
N SER A 119 5.27 -7.48 11.70
CA SER A 119 5.64 -6.91 10.39
C SER A 119 4.95 -7.62 9.24
N GLU A 120 4.73 -8.94 9.34
CA GLU A 120 3.98 -9.70 8.34
C GLU A 120 2.49 -9.32 8.35
N SER A 121 1.89 -9.16 9.53
CA SER A 121 0.48 -8.75 9.65
C SER A 121 0.25 -7.35 9.08
N ILE A 122 1.16 -6.41 9.32
CA ILE A 122 1.08 -5.06 8.75
C ILE A 122 1.26 -5.12 7.22
N PHE A 123 2.22 -5.91 6.72
CA PHE A 123 2.43 -6.05 5.28
C PHE A 123 1.21 -6.57 4.53
N LYS A 124 0.43 -7.47 5.15
CA LYS A 124 -0.78 -8.03 4.54
C LYS A 124 -1.85 -6.99 4.28
N VAL A 125 -1.95 -5.99 5.13
CA VAL A 125 -3.05 -5.00 5.10
C VAL A 125 -2.58 -3.59 4.77
N GLY A 126 -1.28 -3.35 4.76
CA GLY A 126 -0.69 -2.02 4.66
C GLY A 126 -0.42 -1.57 3.23
N PHE A 127 -0.68 -0.29 2.98
CA PHE A 127 -0.35 0.36 1.72
C PHE A 127 0.10 1.81 1.95
N CYS A 128 0.84 2.34 0.98
CA CYS A 128 1.32 3.73 0.98
C CYS A 128 0.56 4.55 -0.04
N LEU A 129 0.15 5.74 0.37
CA LEU A 129 -0.47 6.75 -0.47
C LEU A 129 0.58 7.72 -1.02
N PRO A 130 0.34 8.33 -2.19
CA PRO A 130 1.21 9.38 -2.73
C PRO A 130 1.42 10.50 -1.72
N ALA A 131 2.67 10.87 -1.46
CA ALA A 131 3.05 11.86 -0.45
C ALA A 131 4.24 12.73 -0.89
N GLY A 132 4.55 12.78 -2.17
CA GLY A 132 5.66 13.56 -2.70
C GLY A 132 5.40 15.07 -2.70
N PRO A 133 6.44 15.90 -2.85
CA PRO A 133 6.33 17.36 -2.78
C PRO A 133 5.50 17.97 -3.92
N TYR A 134 5.24 17.21 -4.96
CA TYR A 134 4.41 17.64 -6.11
C TYR A 134 2.93 17.25 -5.99
N VAL A 135 2.55 16.53 -4.92
CA VAL A 135 1.15 16.17 -4.68
C VAL A 135 0.43 17.36 -4.08
N SER A 136 -0.54 17.90 -4.81
CA SER A 136 -1.37 19.02 -4.36
C SER A 136 -2.53 18.56 -3.45
N ASP A 137 -3.19 19.52 -2.81
CA ASP A 137 -4.39 19.22 -2.02
C ASP A 137 -5.53 18.66 -2.89
N ASP A 138 -5.65 19.10 -4.13
CA ASP A 138 -6.63 18.58 -5.08
C ASP A 138 -6.31 17.14 -5.50
N ASP A 139 -5.02 16.79 -5.64
CA ASP A 139 -4.61 15.41 -5.87
C ASP A 139 -4.97 14.53 -4.67
N VAL A 140 -4.76 15.00 -3.44
CA VAL A 140 -5.16 14.26 -2.22
C VAL A 140 -6.67 14.01 -2.22
N ARG A 141 -7.49 15.00 -2.54
CA ARG A 141 -8.94 14.85 -2.64
C ARG A 141 -9.32 13.82 -3.69
N TYR A 142 -8.73 13.90 -4.88
CA TYR A 142 -8.94 12.94 -5.95
C TYR A 142 -8.56 11.52 -5.53
N ILE A 143 -7.41 11.33 -4.90
CA ILE A 143 -6.94 10.04 -4.40
C ILE A 143 -7.94 9.44 -3.41
N VAL A 144 -8.43 10.23 -2.46
CA VAL A 144 -9.42 9.77 -1.48
C VAL A 144 -10.75 9.41 -2.12
N GLU A 145 -11.22 10.18 -3.11
CA GLU A 145 -12.43 9.83 -3.86
C GLU A 145 -12.25 8.51 -4.65
N CYS A 146 -11.09 8.28 -5.24
CA CYS A 146 -10.78 7.00 -5.88
C CYS A 146 -10.81 5.82 -4.89
N ILE A 147 -10.30 6.02 -3.66
CA ILE A 147 -10.38 4.99 -2.60
C ILE A 147 -11.84 4.70 -2.24
N LYS A 148 -12.65 5.73 -2.02
CA LYS A 148 -14.08 5.58 -1.72
C LYS A 148 -14.81 4.86 -2.86
N GLU A 149 -14.50 5.21 -4.12
CA GLU A 149 -15.06 4.54 -5.29
C GLU A 149 -14.66 3.07 -5.38
N ALA A 150 -13.46 2.71 -4.94
CA ALA A 150 -12.95 1.34 -4.98
C ALA A 150 -13.69 0.40 -4.01
N ILE A 151 -14.15 0.93 -2.88
CA ILE A 151 -14.83 0.16 -1.81
C ILE A 151 -16.26 -0.17 -2.27
N VAL A 152 -16.69 -1.41 -2.00
CA VAL A 152 -18.02 -1.94 -2.37
C VAL A 152 -18.89 -2.17 -1.14
#